data_5d8cda25fd767749431b5c1cb2cca261
#
_entry.id   5d8cda25fd767749431b5c1cb2cca261
#
_cell.length_a   1.000
_cell.length_b   1.000
_cell.length_c   1.000
_cell.angle_alpha   90.00
_cell.angle_beta   90.00
_cell.angle_gamma   90.00
#
_symmetry.space_group_name_H-M   'P 1'
#
loop_
_entity.id
_entity.type
_entity.pdbx_description
1 polymer ?
#
loop_
_entity_poly.entity_id
_entity_poly.type
_entity_poly.pdbx_seq_one_letter_code
_entity_poly.pdbx_strand_id
1 'polypeptide(L)'
;MAYAYDPTNIFARILRGEIPNNTVLETEHTLAFRDIAPQAPDHVLVIPKGPYATFDHFSNEASDAEVLDFYRTAGQVCKMLGIEPGEGGMGFRAITNSGEHGVQDVPHFHMHILAGRVLGRMLSRG
;
A
#
# COMPACT_ATOMS: atom_id res chain seq x y z
N MET A 1 19.37 13.83 -0.53
CA MET A 1 18.71 14.21 -1.78
C MET A 1 17.21 13.98 -1.65
N ALA A 2 16.45 14.97 -2.02
CA ALA A 2 15.00 14.87 -1.95
C ALA A 2 14.43 14.27 -3.24
N TYR A 3 13.39 13.50 -3.11
CA TYR A 3 12.63 13.02 -4.26
C TYR A 3 11.79 14.16 -4.84
N ALA A 4 11.71 14.22 -6.16
CA ALA A 4 10.77 15.09 -6.85
C ALA A 4 9.41 14.37 -6.88
N TYR A 5 8.46 14.83 -6.09
CA TYR A 5 7.14 14.21 -6.03
C TYR A 5 6.25 14.78 -7.14
N ASP A 6 5.61 13.90 -7.89
CA ASP A 6 4.67 14.27 -8.95
C ASP A 6 3.24 14.29 -8.37
N PRO A 7 2.65 15.48 -8.13
CA PRO A 7 1.31 15.56 -7.55
C PRO A 7 0.19 15.22 -8.54
N THR A 8 0.51 14.92 -9.79
CA THR A 8 -0.48 14.50 -10.79
C THR A 8 -0.72 13.01 -10.81
N ASN A 9 0.02 12.22 -9.99
CA ASN A 9 -0.16 10.79 -9.95
C ASN A 9 -1.56 10.42 -9.45
N ILE A 10 -2.04 9.23 -9.84
CA ILE A 10 -3.42 8.82 -9.58
C ILE A 10 -3.74 8.73 -8.07
N PHE A 11 -2.76 8.33 -7.24
CA PHE A 11 -3.02 8.22 -5.79
C PHE A 11 -3.14 9.60 -5.14
N ALA A 12 -2.33 10.58 -5.56
CA ALA A 12 -2.48 11.95 -5.09
C ALA A 12 -3.87 12.50 -5.46
N ARG A 13 -4.35 12.16 -6.65
CA ARG A 13 -5.68 12.59 -7.10
C ARG A 13 -6.80 11.91 -6.31
N ILE A 14 -6.62 10.64 -5.95
CA ILE A 14 -7.55 9.94 -5.05
C ILE A 14 -7.59 10.63 -3.69
N LEU A 15 -6.42 10.98 -3.15
CA LEU A 15 -6.33 11.65 -1.85
C LEU A 15 -6.99 13.03 -1.84
N ARG A 16 -6.98 13.73 -2.98
CA ARG A 16 -7.66 15.03 -3.12
C ARG A 16 -9.15 14.90 -3.39
N GLY A 17 -9.67 13.68 -3.53
CA GLY A 17 -11.08 13.46 -3.82
C GLY A 17 -11.46 13.64 -5.29
N GLU A 18 -10.47 13.77 -6.20
CA GLU A 18 -10.72 13.92 -7.63
C GLU A 18 -11.11 12.60 -8.30
N ILE A 19 -10.66 11.48 -7.75
CA ILE A 19 -10.96 10.14 -8.27
C ILE A 19 -11.55 9.34 -7.11
N PRO A 20 -12.69 8.65 -7.32
CA PRO A 20 -13.29 7.83 -6.26
C PRO A 20 -12.45 6.58 -6.00
N ASN A 21 -12.58 6.02 -4.79
CA ASN A 21 -11.92 4.78 -4.42
C ASN A 21 -12.86 3.92 -3.58
N ASN A 22 -12.56 2.63 -3.51
CA ASN A 22 -13.28 1.68 -2.67
C ASN A 22 -12.54 1.57 -1.33
N THR A 23 -12.81 2.49 -0.43
CA THR A 23 -12.12 2.63 0.86
C THR A 23 -12.35 1.41 1.76
N VAL A 24 -11.27 0.86 2.29
CA VAL A 24 -11.30 -0.18 3.32
C VAL A 24 -11.14 0.46 4.69
N LEU A 25 -10.18 1.36 4.83
CA LEU A 25 -9.89 2.03 6.10
C LEU A 25 -9.17 3.34 5.83
N GLU A 26 -9.57 4.38 6.54
CA GLU A 26 -8.89 5.67 6.47
C GLU A 26 -8.58 6.15 7.88
N THR A 27 -7.36 6.63 8.09
CA THR A 27 -6.91 7.18 9.36
C THR A 27 -6.36 8.59 9.14
N GLU A 28 -5.78 9.18 10.18
CA GLU A 28 -5.24 10.54 10.07
C GLU A 28 -4.19 10.67 8.97
N HIS A 29 -3.29 9.69 8.85
CA HIS A 29 -2.14 9.79 7.94
C HIS A 29 -2.14 8.76 6.82
N THR A 30 -3.11 7.86 6.75
CA THR A 30 -3.08 6.69 5.87
C THR A 30 -4.45 6.43 5.25
N LEU A 31 -4.44 5.95 4.01
CA LEU A 31 -5.65 5.49 3.32
C LEU A 31 -5.40 4.07 2.80
N ALA A 32 -6.35 3.18 3.05
CA ALA A 32 -6.33 1.83 2.49
C ALA A 32 -7.57 1.64 1.63
N PHE A 33 -7.40 1.12 0.41
CA PHE A 33 -8.50 0.94 -0.53
C PHE A 33 -8.23 -0.26 -1.44
N ARG A 34 -9.30 -0.81 -2.01
CA ARG A 34 -9.17 -1.96 -2.90
C ARG A 34 -8.61 -1.54 -4.25
N ASP A 35 -7.70 -2.38 -4.79
CA ASP A 35 -7.16 -2.19 -6.13
C ASP A 35 -8.28 -2.49 -7.13
N ILE A 36 -8.45 -1.62 -8.14
CA ILE A 36 -9.49 -1.80 -9.17
C ILE A 36 -9.12 -2.87 -10.20
N ALA A 37 -7.85 -3.29 -10.23
CA ALA A 37 -7.34 -4.34 -11.10
C ALA A 37 -6.66 -5.41 -10.24
N PRO A 38 -7.41 -6.15 -9.41
CA PRO A 38 -6.83 -7.03 -8.40
C PRO A 38 -6.08 -8.19 -9.02
N GLN A 39 -4.93 -8.51 -8.43
CA GLN A 39 -4.09 -9.64 -8.83
C GLN A 39 -4.29 -10.86 -7.93
N ALA A 40 -5.14 -10.74 -6.93
CA ALA A 40 -5.51 -11.82 -6.02
C ALA A 40 -6.94 -11.56 -5.55
N PRO A 41 -7.63 -12.56 -4.97
CA PRO A 41 -9.01 -12.37 -4.48
C PRO A 41 -9.13 -11.20 -3.50
N ASP A 42 -8.14 -11.01 -2.63
CA ASP A 42 -8.02 -9.80 -1.82
C ASP A 42 -6.77 -9.05 -2.28
N HIS A 43 -6.94 -7.81 -2.68
CA HIS A 43 -5.85 -6.95 -3.11
C HIS A 43 -6.15 -5.53 -2.63
N VAL A 44 -5.52 -5.14 -1.53
CA VAL A 44 -5.71 -3.83 -0.91
C VAL A 44 -4.42 -3.04 -1.01
N LEU A 45 -4.54 -1.76 -1.33
CA LEU A 45 -3.42 -0.83 -1.35
C LEU A 45 -3.45 0.01 -0.08
N VAL A 46 -2.31 0.16 0.57
CA VAL A 46 -2.15 1.03 1.74
C VAL A 46 -1.19 2.14 1.35
N ILE A 47 -1.64 3.39 1.45
CA ILE A 47 -0.83 4.55 1.05
C ILE A 47 -0.78 5.58 2.17
N PRO A 48 0.37 6.27 2.36
CA PRO A 48 0.41 7.44 3.23
C PRO A 48 -0.29 8.61 2.56
N LYS A 49 -0.84 9.52 3.35
CA LYS A 49 -1.47 10.74 2.80
C LYS A 49 -0.45 11.77 2.37
N GLY A 50 0.76 11.74 2.94
CA GLY A 50 1.83 12.67 2.59
C GLY A 50 2.47 12.34 1.24
N PRO A 51 3.21 13.30 0.66
CA PRO A 51 3.75 13.19 -0.69
C PRO A 51 5.09 12.43 -0.72
N TYR A 52 5.04 11.15 -0.49
CA TYR A 52 6.21 10.29 -0.47
C TYR A 52 6.22 9.40 -1.71
N ALA A 53 7.33 9.42 -2.46
CA ALA A 53 7.40 8.74 -3.75
C ALA A 53 7.68 7.24 -3.64
N THR A 54 8.53 6.84 -2.69
CA THR A 54 9.02 5.46 -2.56
C THR A 54 9.08 5.02 -1.11
N PHE A 55 9.32 3.72 -0.91
CA PHE A 55 9.49 3.13 0.42
C PHE A 55 10.58 3.85 1.23
N ASP A 56 11.75 4.05 0.62
CA ASP A 56 12.89 4.67 1.29
C ASP A 56 12.66 6.15 1.56
N HIS A 57 11.98 6.85 0.65
CA HIS A 57 11.58 8.23 0.87
C HIS A 57 10.69 8.35 2.10
N PHE A 58 9.67 7.54 2.18
CA PHE A 58 8.75 7.51 3.32
C PHE A 58 9.49 7.11 4.61
N SER A 59 10.28 6.03 4.56
CA SER A 59 10.97 5.51 5.74
C SER A 59 11.95 6.51 6.34
N ASN A 60 12.62 7.29 5.50
CA ASN A 60 13.67 8.20 5.96
C ASN A 60 13.16 9.59 6.30
N GLU A 61 12.07 10.05 5.68
CA GLU A 61 11.67 11.46 5.79
C GLU A 61 10.30 11.70 6.43
N ALA A 62 9.46 10.69 6.53
CA ALA A 62 8.16 10.86 7.19
C ALA A 62 8.34 11.00 8.71
N SER A 63 7.37 11.64 9.36
CA SER A 63 7.38 11.75 10.81
C SER A 63 7.14 10.40 11.47
N ASP A 64 7.54 10.28 12.75
CA ASP A 64 7.27 9.07 13.53
C ASP A 64 5.78 8.74 13.53
N ALA A 65 4.93 9.76 13.68
CA ALA A 65 3.47 9.58 13.69
C ALA A 65 2.96 9.01 12.35
N GLU A 66 3.48 9.50 11.24
CA GLU A 66 3.10 9.00 9.92
C GLU A 66 3.53 7.54 9.71
N VAL A 67 4.76 7.21 10.09
CA VAL A 67 5.29 5.86 9.94
C VAL A 67 4.51 4.88 10.81
N LEU A 68 4.27 5.22 12.06
CA LEU A 68 3.52 4.38 12.98
C LEU A 68 2.10 4.16 12.49
N ASP A 69 1.43 5.24 12.08
CA ASP A 69 0.05 5.16 11.57
C ASP A 69 -0.05 4.26 10.34
N PHE A 70 0.93 4.35 9.43
CA PHE A 70 0.97 3.53 8.23
C PHE A 70 1.01 2.03 8.58
N TYR A 71 1.94 1.63 9.44
CA TYR A 71 2.09 0.22 9.80
C TYR A 71 0.92 -0.30 10.64
N ARG A 72 0.39 0.51 11.55
CA ARG A 72 -0.78 0.13 12.33
C ARG A 72 -1.99 -0.05 11.42
N THR A 73 -2.16 0.82 10.43
CA THR A 73 -3.24 0.72 9.45
C THR A 73 -3.10 -0.53 8.60
N ALA A 74 -1.90 -0.84 8.12
CA ALA A 74 -1.66 -2.06 7.34
C ALA A 74 -2.02 -3.32 8.15
N GLY A 75 -1.62 -3.37 9.42
CA GLY A 75 -1.99 -4.47 10.31
C GLY A 75 -3.49 -4.57 10.54
N GLN A 76 -4.15 -3.42 10.70
CA GLN A 76 -5.60 -3.38 10.89
C GLN A 76 -6.35 -3.88 9.66
N VAL A 77 -5.85 -3.58 8.45
CA VAL A 77 -6.42 -4.11 7.20
C VAL A 77 -6.35 -5.64 7.20
N CYS A 78 -5.23 -6.22 7.61
CA CYS A 78 -5.09 -7.68 7.68
C CYS A 78 -6.13 -8.29 8.64
N LYS A 79 -6.38 -7.63 9.76
CA LYS A 79 -7.39 -8.05 10.72
C LYS A 79 -8.80 -7.97 10.11
N MET A 80 -9.11 -6.86 9.45
CA MET A 80 -10.42 -6.64 8.83
C MET A 80 -10.72 -7.65 7.72
N LEU A 81 -9.68 -8.06 6.97
CA LEU A 81 -9.83 -9.06 5.91
C LEU A 81 -9.86 -10.50 6.43
N GLY A 82 -9.55 -10.71 7.72
CA GLY A 82 -9.53 -12.05 8.31
C GLY A 82 -8.39 -12.93 7.81
N ILE A 83 -7.27 -12.33 7.43
CA ILE A 83 -6.15 -13.06 6.79
C ILE A 83 -4.97 -13.30 7.71
N GLU A 84 -5.06 -12.91 8.97
CA GLU A 84 -3.98 -13.08 9.95
C GLU A 84 -3.79 -14.57 10.29
N PRO A 85 -2.60 -15.15 10.06
CA PRO A 85 -2.37 -16.58 10.34
C PRO A 85 -2.59 -16.94 11.82
N GLY A 86 -2.22 -16.03 12.72
CA GLY A 86 -2.39 -16.26 14.17
C GLY A 86 -3.83 -16.28 14.63
N GLU A 87 -4.78 -15.83 13.81
CA GLU A 87 -6.20 -15.72 14.15
C GLU A 87 -7.07 -16.54 13.20
N GLY A 88 -6.54 -17.66 12.69
CA GLY A 88 -7.30 -18.57 11.84
C GLY A 88 -7.33 -18.21 10.37
N GLY A 89 -6.69 -17.12 9.96
CA GLY A 89 -6.56 -16.76 8.56
C GLY A 89 -5.48 -17.56 7.85
N MET A 90 -5.48 -17.51 6.52
CA MET A 90 -4.56 -18.32 5.71
C MET A 90 -3.28 -17.59 5.32
N GLY A 91 -3.13 -16.34 5.75
CA GLY A 91 -1.93 -15.57 5.46
C GLY A 91 -2.07 -14.66 4.25
N PHE A 92 -1.01 -13.92 4.00
CA PHE A 92 -1.01 -12.88 2.98
C PHE A 92 0.41 -12.54 2.58
N ARG A 93 0.55 -11.70 1.55
CA ARG A 93 1.83 -11.15 1.15
C ARG A 93 1.72 -9.63 1.15
N ALA A 94 2.70 -8.96 1.75
CA ALA A 94 2.80 -7.50 1.73
C ALA A 94 3.99 -7.12 0.85
N ILE A 95 3.75 -6.32 -0.18
CA ILE A 95 4.76 -5.97 -1.19
C ILE A 95 4.81 -4.47 -1.37
N THR A 96 6.03 -3.91 -1.38
CA THR A 96 6.26 -2.55 -1.85
C THR A 96 7.25 -2.60 -3.01
N ASN A 97 7.00 -1.77 -4.03
CA ASN A 97 7.86 -1.66 -5.21
C ASN A 97 8.37 -0.24 -5.30
N SER A 98 9.66 -0.06 -5.52
CA SER A 98 10.27 1.26 -5.63
C SER A 98 11.17 1.32 -6.86
N GLY A 99 10.99 2.37 -7.66
CA GLY A 99 11.85 2.66 -8.79
C GLY A 99 11.67 1.72 -9.97
N GLU A 100 12.59 1.85 -10.93
CA GLU A 100 12.52 1.14 -12.20
C GLU A 100 12.67 -0.37 -12.03
N HIS A 101 13.68 -0.79 -11.27
CA HIS A 101 13.93 -2.23 -11.07
C HIS A 101 12.84 -2.90 -10.23
N GLY A 102 12.15 -2.15 -9.38
CA GLY A 102 11.01 -2.65 -8.62
C GLY A 102 9.70 -2.62 -9.40
N VAL A 103 9.72 -2.06 -10.60
CA VAL A 103 8.55 -1.90 -11.46
C VAL A 103 7.45 -1.13 -10.73
N GLN A 104 7.82 0.01 -10.16
CA GLN A 104 6.85 0.88 -9.50
C GLN A 104 6.00 1.59 -10.57
N ASP A 105 4.71 1.29 -10.58
CA ASP A 105 3.80 1.81 -11.59
C ASP A 105 3.21 3.19 -11.26
N VAL A 106 3.04 3.50 -9.97
CA VAL A 106 2.53 4.80 -9.52
C VAL A 106 3.56 5.44 -8.60
N PRO A 107 4.02 6.68 -8.89
CA PRO A 107 5.08 7.34 -8.12
C PRO A 107 4.56 7.97 -6.80
N HIS A 108 3.85 7.20 -6.04
CA HIS A 108 3.41 7.49 -4.68
C HIS A 108 3.58 6.20 -3.88
N PHE A 109 4.33 6.23 -2.80
CA PHE A 109 4.62 5.04 -2.01
C PHE A 109 3.34 4.29 -1.67
N HIS A 110 3.32 2.97 -1.92
CA HIS A 110 2.18 2.14 -1.59
C HIS A 110 2.61 0.71 -1.28
N MET A 111 1.86 0.07 -0.40
CA MET A 111 2.04 -1.33 -0.06
C MET A 111 0.84 -2.11 -0.58
N HIS A 112 1.12 -3.18 -1.34
CA HIS A 112 0.10 -4.13 -1.75
C HIS A 112 -0.09 -5.16 -0.65
N ILE A 113 -1.32 -5.45 -0.26
CA ILE A 113 -1.66 -6.58 0.60
C ILE A 113 -2.48 -7.54 -0.25
N LEU A 114 -1.93 -8.72 -0.48
CA LEU A 114 -2.49 -9.72 -1.39
C LEU A 114 -2.80 -10.99 -0.61
N ALA A 115 -4.01 -11.52 -0.79
CA ALA A 115 -4.46 -12.70 -0.05
C ALA A 115 -5.59 -13.42 -0.80
N GLY A 116 -6.03 -14.54 -0.25
CA GLY A 116 -7.21 -15.27 -0.75
C GLY A 116 -6.87 -16.52 -1.53
N ARG A 117 -5.60 -16.75 -1.82
CA ARG A 117 -5.10 -17.99 -2.45
C ARG A 117 -3.60 -18.12 -2.22
N VAL A 118 -3.04 -19.28 -2.55
CA VAL A 118 -1.59 -19.45 -2.59
C VAL A 118 -1.04 -18.60 -3.72
N LEU A 119 -0.12 -17.68 -3.39
CA LEU A 119 0.35 -16.67 -4.33
C LEU A 119 1.55 -17.11 -5.19
N GLY A 120 2.12 -18.27 -4.87
CA GLY A 120 3.24 -18.82 -5.62
C GLY A 120 4.58 -18.26 -5.18
N ARG A 121 5.56 -18.29 -6.08
CA ARG A 121 6.92 -17.84 -5.77
C ARG A 121 6.95 -16.37 -5.43
N MET A 122 7.95 -16.00 -4.62
CA MET A 122 8.16 -14.59 -4.28
C MET A 122 8.45 -13.76 -5.53
N LEU A 123 9.28 -14.27 -6.43
CA LEU A 123 9.57 -13.62 -7.72
C LEU A 123 9.26 -14.59 -8.85
N SER A 124 8.76 -14.05 -9.95
CA SER A 124 8.53 -14.83 -11.17
C SER A 124 9.87 -15.31 -11.74
N ARG A 125 9.84 -16.31 -12.61
CA ARG A 125 11.06 -16.86 -13.23
C ARG A 125 11.51 -16.02 -14.43
N GLY A 126 11.27 -14.88 -14.48
CA GLY A 126 11.79 -13.94 -15.46
C GLY A 126 11.53 -14.30 -16.89
#